data_bd18cb713d47a99f7e95126578a83205
#
_entry.id   bd18cb713d47a99f7e95126578a83205
#
_cell.length_a   1.000
_cell.length_b   1.000
_cell.length_c   1.000
_cell.angle_alpha   90.00
_cell.angle_beta   90.00
_cell.angle_gamma   90.00
#
_symmetry.space_group_name_H-M   'P 1'
#
loop_
_entity.id
_entity.type
_entity.pdbx_description
1 polymer ?
#
loop_
_entity_poly.entity_id
_entity_poly.type
_entity_poly.pdbx_seq_one_letter_code
_entity_poly.pdbx_strand_id
1 'polypeptide(L)'
;MSISNLPILPPDPSNAVGDRERAAAFGQRLFFDPGFSLTRKVSCASCHDPLRAFTDGRALAQGVGHTNRNTMSLIGASYNPWYYWDGRKDSQWSQALSPLEAPGEHGGNRLMYVTRLAGVPAYRRAYRSLFGKMPDAIKYGKLAAPKVAVGHPA
;
A
#
# COMPACT_ATOMS: atom_id res chain seq x y z
N MET A 1 -26.62 -0.90 -12.50
CA MET A 1 -25.65 -1.78 -13.21
C MET A 1 -25.29 -2.90 -12.26
N SER A 2 -25.50 -4.17 -12.61
CA SER A 2 -25.16 -5.29 -11.72
C SER A 2 -23.67 -5.59 -11.81
N ILE A 3 -23.02 -5.83 -10.67
CA ILE A 3 -21.59 -6.23 -10.59
C ILE A 3 -21.33 -7.54 -11.35
N SER A 4 -22.36 -8.40 -11.48
CA SER A 4 -22.28 -9.66 -12.22
C SER A 4 -22.01 -9.51 -13.73
N ASN A 5 -22.15 -8.31 -14.29
CA ASN A 5 -21.96 -8.02 -15.71
C ASN A 5 -20.64 -7.33 -16.04
N LEU A 6 -19.72 -7.24 -15.07
CA LEU A 6 -18.39 -6.70 -15.36
C LEU A 6 -17.58 -7.70 -16.22
N PRO A 7 -16.83 -7.23 -17.20
CA PRO A 7 -15.98 -8.11 -18.01
C PRO A 7 -14.90 -8.77 -17.13
N ILE A 8 -14.42 -9.92 -17.57
CA ILE A 8 -13.26 -10.56 -16.95
C ILE A 8 -12.08 -9.58 -17.05
N LEU A 9 -11.40 -9.37 -15.93
CA LEU A 9 -10.19 -8.52 -15.91
C LEU A 9 -9.14 -9.11 -16.84
N PRO A 10 -8.54 -8.30 -17.73
CA PRO A 10 -7.40 -8.75 -18.50
C PRO A 10 -6.22 -9.04 -17.54
N PRO A 11 -5.40 -10.06 -17.84
CA PRO A 11 -4.20 -10.31 -17.06
C PRO A 11 -3.26 -9.09 -17.14
N ASP A 12 -2.68 -8.71 -16.01
CA ASP A 12 -1.64 -7.69 -15.96
C ASP A 12 -0.26 -8.34 -16.08
N PRO A 13 0.37 -8.35 -17.27
CA PRO A 13 1.67 -8.99 -17.47
C PRO A 13 2.80 -8.33 -16.69
N SER A 14 2.61 -7.10 -16.20
CA SER A 14 3.57 -6.40 -15.36
C SER A 14 3.54 -6.87 -13.90
N ASN A 15 2.47 -7.58 -13.48
CA ASN A 15 2.30 -8.11 -12.13
C ASN A 15 2.53 -9.63 -12.09
N ALA A 16 3.73 -10.04 -11.79
CA ALA A 16 4.12 -11.45 -11.76
C ALA A 16 3.32 -12.33 -10.75
N VAL A 17 2.53 -11.73 -9.88
CA VAL A 17 1.76 -12.43 -8.82
C VAL A 17 0.28 -12.05 -8.78
N GLY A 18 -0.20 -11.32 -9.79
CA GLY A 18 -1.56 -10.77 -9.82
C GLY A 18 -2.66 -11.81 -9.61
N ASP A 19 -2.54 -12.97 -10.24
CA ASP A 19 -3.56 -14.03 -10.22
C ASP A 19 -3.32 -15.11 -9.15
N ARG A 20 -2.41 -14.88 -8.21
CA ARG A 20 -2.11 -15.85 -7.16
C ARG A 20 -2.92 -15.55 -5.89
N GLU A 21 -3.89 -16.39 -5.55
CA GLU A 21 -4.69 -16.25 -4.32
C GLU A 21 -3.85 -16.06 -3.06
N ARG A 22 -2.75 -16.79 -2.93
CA ARG A 22 -1.85 -16.65 -1.77
C ARG A 22 -1.19 -15.28 -1.71
N ALA A 23 -0.88 -14.67 -2.85
CA ALA A 23 -0.34 -13.31 -2.89
C ALA A 23 -1.43 -12.30 -2.53
N ALA A 24 -2.65 -12.47 -3.04
CA ALA A 24 -3.79 -11.64 -2.68
C ALA A 24 -4.09 -11.71 -1.18
N ALA A 25 -4.14 -12.92 -0.59
CA ALA A 25 -4.34 -13.09 0.86
C ALA A 25 -3.22 -12.47 1.70
N PHE A 26 -1.98 -12.50 1.20
CA PHE A 26 -0.87 -11.83 1.85
C PHE A 26 -1.00 -10.30 1.74
N GLY A 27 -1.34 -9.79 0.56
CA GLY A 27 -1.62 -8.37 0.33
C GLY A 27 -2.74 -7.85 1.22
N GLN A 28 -3.82 -8.62 1.38
CA GLN A 28 -4.93 -8.28 2.28
C GLN A 28 -4.46 -8.08 3.73
N ARG A 29 -3.59 -8.94 4.23
CA ARG A 29 -3.02 -8.77 5.59
C ARG A 29 -2.21 -7.49 5.72
N LEU A 30 -1.43 -7.15 4.69
CA LEU A 30 -0.63 -5.93 4.67
C LEU A 30 -1.53 -4.70 4.60
N PHE A 31 -2.65 -4.76 3.87
CA PHE A 31 -3.62 -3.69 3.72
C PHE A 31 -4.23 -3.24 5.06
N PHE A 32 -4.44 -4.17 5.99
CA PHE A 32 -5.00 -3.89 7.31
C PHE A 32 -3.93 -3.69 8.40
N ASP A 33 -2.64 -3.88 8.13
CA ASP A 33 -1.59 -3.75 9.15
C ASP A 33 -1.09 -2.31 9.28
N PRO A 34 -1.38 -1.60 10.40
CA PRO A 34 -0.86 -0.27 10.64
C PRO A 34 0.66 -0.23 10.86
N GLY A 35 1.29 -1.38 11.10
CA GLY A 35 2.73 -1.49 11.26
C GLY A 35 3.55 -1.07 10.03
N PHE A 36 2.89 -0.84 8.90
CA PHE A 36 3.47 -0.32 7.66
C PHE A 36 3.37 1.21 7.51
N SER A 37 3.08 1.93 8.56
CA SER A 37 3.24 3.38 8.60
C SER A 37 4.33 3.81 9.58
N LEU A 38 4.86 5.01 9.40
CA LEU A 38 5.90 5.58 10.25
C LEU A 38 5.47 5.63 11.72
N THR A 39 4.22 6.00 11.97
CA THR A 39 3.63 6.07 13.32
C THR A 39 3.12 4.74 13.85
N ARG A 40 3.04 3.72 13.00
CA ARG A 40 2.41 2.40 13.27
C ARG A 40 0.93 2.51 13.68
N LYS A 41 0.23 3.55 13.24
CA LYS A 41 -1.17 3.81 13.55
C LYS A 41 -2.06 3.88 12.31
N VAL A 42 -1.47 3.95 11.12
CA VAL A 42 -2.16 4.11 9.84
C VAL A 42 -1.93 2.87 8.98
N SER A 43 -3.01 2.29 8.50
CA SER A 43 -3.02 1.23 7.47
C SER A 43 -3.66 1.73 6.19
N CYS A 44 -3.60 0.97 5.09
CA CYS A 44 -4.36 1.30 3.89
C CYS A 44 -5.86 1.41 4.20
N ALA A 45 -6.39 0.50 5.05
CA ALA A 45 -7.78 0.51 5.49
C ALA A 45 -8.17 1.74 6.32
N SER A 46 -7.22 2.51 6.86
CA SER A 46 -7.53 3.75 7.58
C SER A 46 -8.11 4.83 6.66
N CYS A 47 -7.68 4.84 5.39
CA CYS A 47 -8.20 5.73 4.37
C CYS A 47 -9.17 5.00 3.42
N HIS A 48 -8.93 3.74 3.13
CA HIS A 48 -9.79 2.91 2.28
C HIS A 48 -10.66 1.97 3.14
N ASP A 49 -11.64 2.55 3.85
CA ASP A 49 -12.54 1.80 4.74
C ASP A 49 -13.52 0.93 3.92
N PRO A 50 -13.49 -0.41 4.06
CA PRO A 50 -14.41 -1.30 3.36
C PRO A 50 -15.89 -1.00 3.62
N LEU A 51 -16.23 -0.48 4.80
CA LEU A 51 -17.60 -0.13 5.17
C LEU A 51 -18.08 1.19 4.53
N ARG A 52 -17.17 1.93 3.88
CA ARG A 52 -17.44 3.20 3.19
C ARG A 52 -17.06 3.14 1.72
N ALA A 53 -17.31 2.01 1.07
CA ALA A 53 -16.93 1.79 -0.32
C ALA A 53 -15.43 2.07 -0.59
N PHE A 54 -14.56 1.73 0.39
CA PHE A 54 -13.12 1.98 0.35
C PHE A 54 -12.74 3.45 0.20
N THR A 55 -13.49 4.34 0.86
CA THR A 55 -13.14 5.76 1.04
C THR A 55 -13.09 6.09 2.54
N ASP A 56 -12.57 7.26 2.91
CA ASP A 56 -12.60 7.75 4.30
C ASP A 56 -13.75 8.77 4.54
N GLY A 57 -14.47 9.15 3.47
CA GLY A 57 -15.56 10.11 3.51
C GLY A 57 -15.12 11.56 3.81
N ARG A 58 -13.83 11.87 3.68
CA ARG A 58 -13.25 13.19 3.96
C ARG A 58 -12.96 13.95 2.67
N ALA A 59 -13.03 15.27 2.72
CA ALA A 59 -12.63 16.14 1.62
C ALA A 59 -11.11 16.04 1.33
N LEU A 60 -10.30 15.93 2.39
CA LEU A 60 -8.86 15.69 2.33
C LEU A 60 -8.54 14.48 3.19
N ALA A 61 -7.83 13.51 2.64
CA ALA A 61 -7.44 12.31 3.36
C ALA A 61 -6.41 12.62 4.46
N GLN A 62 -6.45 11.82 5.53
CA GLN A 62 -5.55 11.95 6.66
C GLN A 62 -4.87 10.62 6.95
N GLY A 63 -3.57 10.57 6.69
CA GLY A 63 -2.69 9.47 7.06
C GLY A 63 -1.88 9.79 8.32
N VAL A 64 -0.56 9.64 8.26
CA VAL A 64 0.35 10.11 9.32
C VAL A 64 0.45 11.64 9.36
N GLY A 65 0.09 12.29 8.26
CA GLY A 65 -0.05 13.73 8.08
C GLY A 65 -1.30 14.04 7.27
N HIS A 66 -1.36 15.22 6.69
CA HIS A 66 -2.44 15.64 5.81
C HIS A 66 -2.08 15.44 4.34
N THR A 67 -3.07 15.07 3.55
CA THR A 67 -2.96 15.04 2.08
C THR A 67 -3.67 16.25 1.49
N ASN A 68 -3.47 16.49 0.21
CA ASN A 68 -4.12 17.58 -0.53
C ASN A 68 -5.30 17.13 -1.39
N ARG A 69 -5.73 15.87 -1.25
CA ARG A 69 -6.84 15.27 -2.01
C ARG A 69 -7.61 14.29 -1.14
N ASN A 70 -8.86 14.01 -1.53
CA ASN A 70 -9.68 12.97 -0.90
C ASN A 70 -9.21 11.56 -1.28
N THR A 71 -9.62 10.59 -0.48
CA THR A 71 -9.40 9.17 -0.76
C THR A 71 -10.30 8.70 -1.90
N MET A 72 -9.72 8.15 -2.94
CA MET A 72 -10.46 7.49 -4.02
C MET A 72 -10.96 6.12 -3.59
N SER A 73 -12.17 5.74 -4.03
CA SER A 73 -12.67 4.38 -3.86
C SER A 73 -11.79 3.37 -4.60
N LEU A 74 -11.61 2.20 -4.02
CA LEU A 74 -10.94 1.07 -4.68
C LEU A 74 -11.91 0.18 -5.47
N ILE A 75 -13.22 0.43 -5.39
CA ILE A 75 -14.22 -0.34 -6.15
C ILE A 75 -14.00 -0.09 -7.63
N GLY A 76 -13.77 -1.19 -8.37
CA GLY A 76 -13.51 -1.15 -9.81
C GLY A 76 -12.12 -0.62 -10.19
N ALA A 77 -11.23 -0.35 -9.23
CA ALA A 77 -9.90 0.17 -9.52
C ALA A 77 -9.09 -0.69 -10.50
N SER A 78 -9.31 -2.02 -10.50
CA SER A 78 -8.62 -2.93 -11.42
C SER A 78 -8.97 -2.75 -12.89
N TYR A 79 -10.06 -2.05 -13.19
CA TYR A 79 -10.47 -1.72 -14.57
C TYR A 79 -9.91 -0.39 -15.06
N ASN A 80 -9.25 0.39 -14.19
CA ASN A 80 -8.71 1.68 -14.56
C ASN A 80 -7.36 1.51 -15.30
N PRO A 81 -7.18 2.16 -16.45
CA PRO A 81 -5.88 2.19 -17.14
C PRO A 81 -4.87 3.13 -16.47
N TRP A 82 -5.37 4.07 -15.64
CA TRP A 82 -4.57 5.08 -14.95
C TRP A 82 -5.02 5.22 -13.50
N TYR A 83 -4.09 5.54 -12.61
CA TYR A 83 -4.32 5.66 -11.16
C TYR A 83 -3.97 7.05 -10.67
N TYR A 84 -4.57 7.44 -9.55
CA TYR A 84 -4.68 8.80 -9.03
C TYR A 84 -5.60 9.72 -9.87
N TRP A 85 -6.03 10.81 -9.27
CA TRP A 85 -6.87 11.82 -9.92
C TRP A 85 -6.24 12.45 -11.16
N ASP A 86 -4.92 12.43 -11.25
CA ASP A 86 -4.12 13.01 -12.34
C ASP A 86 -3.50 11.96 -13.27
N GLY A 87 -3.82 10.70 -13.09
CA GLY A 87 -3.38 9.63 -13.99
C GLY A 87 -1.86 9.35 -13.95
N ARG A 88 -1.15 9.79 -12.91
CA ARG A 88 0.33 9.70 -12.86
C ARG A 88 0.90 8.30 -12.66
N LYS A 89 0.05 7.28 -12.55
CA LYS A 89 0.45 5.88 -12.44
C LYS A 89 -0.33 5.02 -13.42
N ASP A 90 0.35 4.05 -14.02
CA ASP A 90 -0.11 3.18 -15.10
C ASP A 90 -0.41 1.74 -14.67
N SER A 91 -0.17 1.41 -13.40
CA SER A 91 -0.40 0.08 -12.86
C SER A 91 -0.76 0.14 -11.37
N GLN A 92 -1.55 -0.84 -10.91
CA GLN A 92 -1.94 -0.93 -9.50
C GLN A 92 -0.73 -1.08 -8.58
N TRP A 93 0.25 -1.90 -8.95
CA TRP A 93 1.43 -2.12 -8.11
C TRP A 93 2.32 -0.86 -8.04
N SER A 94 2.44 -0.11 -9.14
CA SER A 94 3.15 1.17 -9.15
C SER A 94 2.44 2.22 -8.29
N GLN A 95 1.10 2.24 -8.33
CA GLN A 95 0.29 3.10 -7.46
C GLN A 95 0.48 2.73 -5.99
N ALA A 96 0.36 1.44 -5.63
CA ALA A 96 0.39 0.97 -4.25
C ALA A 96 1.71 1.29 -3.50
N LEU A 97 2.81 1.47 -4.21
CA LEU A 97 4.09 1.87 -3.61
C LEU A 97 4.12 3.34 -3.18
N SER A 98 3.37 4.21 -3.86
CA SER A 98 3.44 5.66 -3.62
C SER A 98 2.88 6.08 -2.25
N PRO A 99 1.70 5.61 -1.80
CA PRO A 99 1.17 5.91 -0.46
C PRO A 99 2.12 5.49 0.67
N LEU A 100 2.83 4.38 0.48
CA LEU A 100 3.77 3.89 1.46
C LEU A 100 4.91 4.90 1.73
N GLU A 101 5.38 5.59 0.69
CA GLU A 101 6.50 6.54 0.77
C GLU A 101 6.03 8.00 0.92
N ALA A 102 4.74 8.29 0.70
CA ALA A 102 4.18 9.64 0.80
C ALA A 102 4.17 10.14 2.26
N PRO A 103 4.79 11.31 2.56
CA PRO A 103 4.89 11.84 3.93
C PRO A 103 3.54 12.08 4.62
N GLY A 104 2.51 12.45 3.86
CA GLY A 104 1.16 12.67 4.38
C GLY A 104 0.35 11.39 4.59
N GLU A 105 0.74 10.26 3.97
CA GLU A 105 0.00 9.00 3.99
C GLU A 105 0.63 8.00 4.97
N HIS A 106 1.51 7.09 4.54
CA HIS A 106 2.21 6.17 5.45
C HIS A 106 3.52 6.75 5.99
N GLY A 107 4.19 7.64 5.25
CA GLY A 107 5.39 8.34 5.67
C GLY A 107 6.63 7.46 5.84
N GLY A 108 6.63 6.26 5.29
CA GLY A 108 7.72 5.30 5.44
C GLY A 108 8.73 5.35 4.29
N ASN A 109 9.49 4.27 4.18
CA ASN A 109 10.40 4.03 3.07
C ASN A 109 10.59 2.52 2.85
N ARG A 110 11.12 2.15 1.71
CA ARG A 110 11.29 0.74 1.31
C ARG A 110 12.11 -0.08 2.30
N LEU A 111 13.13 0.51 2.90
CA LEU A 111 13.96 -0.17 3.90
C LEU A 111 13.15 -0.50 5.16
N MET A 112 12.33 0.44 5.65
CA MET A 112 11.44 0.22 6.78
C MET A 112 10.48 -0.96 6.50
N TYR A 113 9.92 -1.05 5.30
CA TYR A 113 9.00 -2.11 4.93
C TYR A 113 9.67 -3.47 4.81
N VAL A 114 10.84 -3.53 4.18
CA VAL A 114 11.62 -4.78 4.11
C VAL A 114 12.00 -5.24 5.52
N THR A 115 12.41 -4.34 6.40
CA THR A 115 12.73 -4.63 7.80
C THR A 115 11.49 -5.15 8.54
N ARG A 116 10.34 -4.52 8.35
CA ARG A 116 9.06 -4.97 8.92
C ARG A 116 8.69 -6.38 8.45
N LEU A 117 8.73 -6.64 7.15
CA LEU A 117 8.46 -7.95 6.57
C LEU A 117 9.41 -9.03 7.11
N ALA A 118 10.70 -8.72 7.23
CA ALA A 118 11.70 -9.64 7.75
C ALA A 118 11.55 -9.89 9.26
N GLY A 119 11.17 -8.85 10.02
CA GLY A 119 11.04 -8.90 11.47
C GLY A 119 9.81 -9.65 11.98
N VAL A 120 8.72 -9.70 11.21
CA VAL A 120 7.49 -10.41 11.57
C VAL A 120 7.54 -11.85 11.06
N PRO A 121 7.60 -12.87 11.95
CA PRO A 121 7.78 -14.27 11.52
C PRO A 121 6.71 -14.75 10.51
N ALA A 122 5.45 -14.33 10.69
CA ALA A 122 4.35 -14.69 9.79
C ALA A 122 4.56 -14.08 8.39
N TYR A 123 4.96 -12.81 8.30
CA TYR A 123 5.23 -12.14 7.02
C TYR A 123 6.45 -12.71 6.33
N ARG A 124 7.50 -12.97 7.08
CA ARG A 124 8.71 -13.61 6.56
C ARG A 124 8.42 -14.98 5.94
N ARG A 125 7.59 -15.81 6.59
CA ARG A 125 7.17 -17.10 6.04
C ARG A 125 6.33 -16.95 4.79
N ALA A 126 5.33 -16.07 4.81
CA ALA A 126 4.47 -15.81 3.65
C ALA A 126 5.29 -15.28 2.46
N TYR A 127 6.16 -14.31 2.69
CA TYR A 127 7.06 -13.79 1.66
C TYR A 127 7.90 -14.90 1.03
N ARG A 128 8.56 -15.72 1.87
CA ARG A 128 9.42 -16.82 1.37
C ARG A 128 8.66 -17.84 0.54
N SER A 129 7.42 -18.13 0.90
CA SER A 129 6.60 -19.08 0.14
C SER A 129 6.14 -18.53 -1.23
N LEU A 130 6.08 -17.21 -1.39
CA LEU A 130 5.64 -16.55 -2.61
C LEU A 130 6.79 -16.16 -3.54
N PHE A 131 7.88 -15.64 -2.95
CA PHE A 131 8.94 -14.95 -3.68
C PHE A 131 10.33 -15.58 -3.45
N GLY A 132 10.45 -16.60 -2.63
CA GLY A 132 11.74 -17.23 -2.33
C GLY A 132 12.54 -16.46 -1.26
N LYS A 133 13.86 -16.41 -1.40
CA LYS A 133 14.76 -15.81 -0.43
C LYS A 133 14.43 -14.32 -0.23
N MET A 134 14.26 -13.90 1.02
CA MET A 134 14.12 -12.47 1.32
C MET A 134 15.40 -11.71 0.99
N PRO A 135 15.29 -10.45 0.53
CA PRO A 135 16.41 -9.52 0.48
C PRO A 135 17.08 -9.42 1.85
N ASP A 136 18.40 -9.30 1.89
CA ASP A 136 19.16 -9.10 3.12
C ASP A 136 18.92 -7.70 3.68
N ALA A 137 17.78 -7.50 4.34
CA ALA A 137 17.42 -6.24 5.01
C ALA A 137 18.50 -5.80 6.03
N ILE A 138 19.20 -6.78 6.64
CA ILE A 138 20.28 -6.52 7.59
C ILE A 138 21.48 -5.85 6.91
N LYS A 139 21.74 -6.16 5.66
CA LYS A 139 22.83 -5.54 4.87
C LYS A 139 22.54 -4.07 4.57
N TYR A 140 21.27 -3.71 4.52
CA TYR A 140 20.77 -2.34 4.28
C TYR A 140 20.34 -1.63 5.59
N GLY A 141 20.13 -2.36 6.69
CA GLY A 141 19.64 -1.83 7.97
C GLY A 141 20.66 -0.95 8.74
N LYS A 142 21.90 -0.82 8.26
CA LYS A 142 22.87 0.16 8.75
C LYS A 142 22.73 1.55 8.11
N LEU A 143 21.86 1.71 7.11
CA LEU A 143 21.47 3.04 6.63
C LEU A 143 20.44 3.61 7.61
N ALA A 144 20.81 4.69 8.25
CA ALA A 144 20.05 5.36 9.31
C ALA A 144 18.57 5.54 8.95
N ALA A 145 17.68 5.26 9.93
CA ALA A 145 16.30 5.68 9.85
C ALA A 145 16.24 7.19 9.49
N PRO A 146 15.39 7.59 8.54
CA PRO A 146 15.28 9.00 8.20
C PRO A 146 14.93 9.78 9.46
N LYS A 147 15.73 10.78 9.79
CA LYS A 147 15.38 11.77 10.82
C LYS A 147 14.21 12.55 10.27
N VAL A 148 13.02 12.26 10.77
CA VAL A 148 11.82 13.03 10.44
C VAL A 148 12.00 14.39 11.12
N ALA A 149 12.28 15.42 10.35
CA ALA A 149 12.08 16.78 10.79
C ALA A 149 10.56 16.97 10.92
N VAL A 150 10.04 16.96 12.14
CA VAL A 150 8.68 17.39 12.43
C VAL A 150 8.66 18.90 12.24
N GLY A 151 8.40 19.34 11.00
CA GLY A 151 8.14 20.73 10.71
C GLY A 151 6.81 21.11 11.37
N HIS A 152 6.85 21.97 12.38
CA HIS A 152 5.66 22.67 12.83
C HIS A 152 5.16 23.55 11.67
N PRO A 153 3.86 23.50 11.33
CA PRO A 153 3.30 24.53 10.45
C PRO A 153 3.32 25.86 11.19
N ALA A 154 3.85 26.89 10.52
CA ALA A 154 3.63 28.27 10.90
C ALA A 154 2.19 28.67 10.56
#